data_422905526bdcefe7ffe537b8fd78c3b0
#
_entry.id   422905526bdcefe7ffe537b8fd78c3b0
#
_cell.length_a   1.000
_cell.length_b   1.000
_cell.length_c   1.000
_cell.angle_alpha   90.00
_cell.angle_beta   90.00
_cell.angle_gamma   90.00
#
_symmetry.space_group_name_H-M   'P 1'
#
loop_
_entity.id
_entity.type
_entity.pdbx_description
1 polymer ?
#
loop_
_entity_poly.entity_id
_entity_poly.type
_entity_poly.pdbx_seq_one_letter_code
_entity_poly.pdbx_strand_id
1 'polypeptide(L)'
;MINNTNSSRRAFLAAATIAAAADVARASEDSIPIIDTHLHLYDPTRPQGVPYPKVPNPPQALPEMYREDVLPLGICGGIKVEASPWIEDNLWVLEIIRNQPIIVGMIGNLNPTKPEFREYLERYHRNKLFLGIRYGNVWEGDSLVAALDSPDFIANMKAFAQTGLTLEVANPRFELMEATVRLTDKVPELRVVLGHLQALPLPTDPGVMKTYSANLVELRKRKVYAKVSGLPRPAGAQSQSDPASYKPMLDFIWDIFGEDFIVFAAGWSRMPQQPTPIERMKSNLQIFHSYLQPKGRPAKEKFFWQNSVRAFKWVRRDPTQPQLAS
;
A
#
# COMPACT_ATOMS: atom_id res chain seq x y z
N MET A 1 52.38 46.05 4.80
CA MET A 1 51.51 45.40 3.81
C MET A 1 51.24 43.99 4.29
N ILE A 2 50.17 43.77 5.02
CA ILE A 2 49.78 42.43 5.52
C ILE A 2 48.33 42.17 5.15
N ASN A 3 48.18 41.30 4.18
CA ASN A 3 47.16 40.32 3.91
C ASN A 3 45.65 40.64 4.00
N ASN A 4 45.11 40.79 2.79
CA ASN A 4 43.68 40.76 2.50
C ASN A 4 43.18 39.42 1.90
N THR A 5 43.82 38.28 2.24
CA THR A 5 43.50 36.98 1.65
C THR A 5 42.54 36.12 2.49
N ASN A 6 42.27 36.49 3.75
CA ASN A 6 41.37 35.72 4.64
C ASN A 6 39.89 36.08 4.48
N SER A 7 39.57 37.27 3.98
CA SER A 7 38.20 37.72 3.74
C SER A 7 37.56 36.97 2.52
N SER A 8 38.33 36.79 1.44
CA SER A 8 37.87 36.12 0.23
C SER A 8 37.58 34.64 0.43
N ARG A 9 38.39 33.94 1.22
CA ARG A 9 38.16 32.51 1.54
C ARG A 9 36.92 32.29 2.40
N ARG A 10 36.67 33.18 3.39
CA ARG A 10 35.46 33.08 4.21
C ARG A 10 34.18 33.40 3.41
N ALA A 11 34.23 34.35 2.50
CA ALA A 11 33.12 34.69 1.62
C ALA A 11 32.83 33.55 0.61
N PHE A 12 33.88 32.93 0.08
CA PHE A 12 33.72 31.79 -0.85
C PHE A 12 33.16 30.56 -0.16
N LEU A 13 33.61 30.24 1.06
CA LEU A 13 33.08 29.13 1.86
C LEU A 13 31.63 29.37 2.30
N ALA A 14 31.26 30.61 2.67
CA ALA A 14 29.88 30.98 2.99
C ALA A 14 28.96 30.90 1.76
N ALA A 15 29.41 31.37 0.60
CA ALA A 15 28.65 31.26 -0.64
C ALA A 15 28.46 29.78 -1.10
N ALA A 16 29.50 28.95 -0.95
CA ALA A 16 29.41 27.51 -1.27
C ALA A 16 28.48 26.78 -0.32
N THR A 17 28.45 27.13 0.96
CA THR A 17 27.53 26.55 1.95
C THR A 17 26.07 26.95 1.72
N ILE A 18 25.84 28.22 1.33
CA ILE A 18 24.51 28.72 0.97
C ILE A 18 24.01 28.09 -0.33
N ALA A 19 24.88 27.94 -1.34
CA ALA A 19 24.52 27.26 -2.59
C ALA A 19 24.21 25.75 -2.36
N ALA A 20 25.02 25.06 -1.57
CA ALA A 20 24.76 23.66 -1.20
C ALA A 20 23.48 23.49 -0.37
N ALA A 21 23.19 24.43 0.54
CA ALA A 21 21.95 24.43 1.30
C ALA A 21 20.73 24.74 0.40
N ALA A 22 20.87 25.65 -0.58
CA ALA A 22 19.82 25.96 -1.55
C ALA A 22 19.57 24.79 -2.52
N ASP A 23 20.60 24.05 -2.93
CA ASP A 23 20.47 22.86 -3.77
C ASP A 23 19.86 21.69 -3.00
N VAL A 24 20.18 21.50 -1.73
CA VAL A 24 19.56 20.54 -0.83
C VAL A 24 18.09 20.92 -0.57
N ALA A 25 17.79 22.20 -0.36
CA ALA A 25 16.42 22.68 -0.19
C ALA A 25 15.60 22.51 -1.49
N ARG A 26 16.18 22.85 -2.65
CA ARG A 26 15.54 22.59 -3.97
C ARG A 26 15.34 21.11 -4.25
N ALA A 27 16.34 20.26 -3.95
CA ALA A 27 16.19 18.82 -4.09
C ALA A 27 15.11 18.26 -3.16
N SER A 28 14.90 18.84 -1.97
CA SER A 28 13.82 18.49 -1.06
C SER A 28 12.45 19.00 -1.51
N GLU A 29 12.37 20.18 -2.13
CA GLU A 29 11.12 20.70 -2.71
C GLU A 29 10.69 19.95 -3.98
N ASP A 30 11.64 19.40 -4.73
CA ASP A 30 11.36 18.58 -5.91
C ASP A 30 11.06 17.10 -5.59
N SER A 31 11.38 16.63 -4.38
CA SER A 31 11.09 15.26 -3.98
C SER A 31 9.59 15.07 -3.72
N ILE A 32 9.01 14.05 -4.34
CA ILE A 32 7.62 13.64 -4.08
C ILE A 32 7.63 12.68 -2.89
N PRO A 33 6.92 13.00 -1.78
CA PRO A 33 6.83 12.07 -0.66
C PRO A 33 6.13 10.78 -1.08
N ILE A 34 6.55 9.66 -0.50
CA ILE A 34 6.02 8.34 -0.84
C ILE A 34 5.40 7.71 0.41
N ILE A 35 4.15 7.25 0.29
CA ILE A 35 3.45 6.45 1.29
C ILE A 35 3.29 5.04 0.76
N ASP A 36 3.94 4.08 1.41
CA ASP A 36 3.78 2.66 1.11
C ASP A 36 2.48 2.13 1.71
N THR A 37 1.53 1.69 0.88
CA THR A 37 0.26 1.16 1.39
C THR A 37 0.28 -0.35 1.65
N HIS A 38 1.46 -1.00 1.65
CA HIS A 38 1.54 -2.45 1.89
C HIS A 38 2.89 -2.87 2.49
N LEU A 39 2.90 -3.07 3.78
CA LEU A 39 4.00 -3.72 4.49
C LEU A 39 3.46 -4.75 5.47
N HIS A 40 4.30 -5.71 5.86
CA HIS A 40 3.97 -6.70 6.88
C HIS A 40 4.89 -6.58 8.08
N LEU A 41 4.29 -6.56 9.29
CA LEU A 41 5.01 -6.64 10.56
C LEU A 41 4.72 -7.99 11.21
N TYR A 42 5.76 -8.63 11.69
CA TYR A 42 5.68 -9.92 12.39
C TYR A 42 6.93 -10.13 13.26
N ASP A 43 6.76 -10.93 14.32
CA ASP A 43 7.83 -11.27 15.25
C ASP A 43 7.78 -12.76 15.60
N PRO A 44 8.67 -13.59 15.00
CA PRO A 44 8.72 -15.02 15.26
C PRO A 44 9.24 -15.38 16.65
N THR A 45 9.76 -14.42 17.43
CA THR A 45 10.22 -14.68 18.81
C THR A 45 9.07 -14.69 19.81
N ARG A 46 7.87 -14.30 19.39
CA ARG A 46 6.65 -14.42 20.21
C ARG A 46 6.35 -15.89 20.50
N PRO A 47 5.85 -16.21 21.72
CA PRO A 47 5.59 -17.62 22.10
C PRO A 47 4.67 -18.38 21.12
N GLN A 48 3.69 -17.71 20.52
CA GLN A 48 2.75 -18.28 19.54
C GLN A 48 3.33 -18.38 18.12
N GLY A 49 4.54 -17.84 17.89
CA GLY A 49 5.13 -17.76 16.56
C GLY A 49 4.40 -16.79 15.63
N VAL A 50 4.49 -17.05 14.31
CA VAL A 50 3.89 -16.24 13.26
C VAL A 50 3.22 -17.10 12.20
N PRO A 51 1.99 -16.78 11.76
CA PRO A 51 1.32 -17.46 10.65
C PRO A 51 1.91 -17.10 9.28
N TYR A 52 2.51 -15.92 9.16
CA TYR A 52 3.15 -15.40 7.96
C TYR A 52 4.45 -14.67 8.33
N PRO A 53 5.52 -14.83 7.53
CA PRO A 53 5.60 -15.66 6.32
C PRO A 53 5.72 -17.17 6.63
N LYS A 54 5.18 -18.00 5.74
CA LYS A 54 5.27 -19.47 5.85
C LYS A 54 6.63 -19.99 5.36
N VAL A 55 7.71 -19.58 6.04
CA VAL A 55 9.08 -20.02 5.77
C VAL A 55 9.74 -20.48 7.07
N PRO A 56 10.69 -21.42 7.04
CA PRO A 56 11.44 -21.81 8.24
C PRO A 56 12.21 -20.61 8.81
N ASN A 57 12.12 -20.40 10.13
CA ASN A 57 12.86 -19.38 10.86
C ASN A 57 12.82 -17.98 10.20
N PRO A 58 11.64 -17.39 9.99
CA PRO A 58 11.55 -16.06 9.40
C PRO A 58 12.28 -15.04 10.30
N PRO A 59 12.97 -14.04 9.72
CA PRO A 59 13.52 -12.96 10.51
C PRO A 59 12.40 -12.09 11.10
N GLN A 60 12.70 -11.31 12.14
CA GLN A 60 11.78 -10.27 12.61
C GLN A 60 11.54 -9.20 11.54
N ALA A 61 10.34 -8.65 11.53
CA ALA A 61 9.93 -7.52 10.70
C ALA A 61 9.17 -6.52 11.58
N LEU A 62 9.89 -5.56 12.15
CA LEU A 62 9.40 -4.58 13.12
C LEU A 62 9.41 -3.15 12.52
N PRO A 63 8.67 -2.19 13.12
CA PRO A 63 8.58 -0.83 12.59
C PRO A 63 9.91 -0.10 12.45
N GLU A 64 10.86 -0.33 13.36
CA GLU A 64 12.20 0.26 13.33
C GLU A 64 12.98 -0.23 12.11
N MET A 65 12.90 -1.53 11.84
CA MET A 65 13.56 -2.15 10.70
C MET A 65 12.95 -1.66 9.38
N TYR A 66 11.62 -1.50 9.34
CA TYR A 66 10.95 -0.87 8.19
C TYR A 66 11.48 0.53 7.97
N ARG A 67 11.55 1.36 9.02
CA ARG A 67 12.02 2.74 8.95
C ARG A 67 13.45 2.82 8.38
N GLU A 68 14.36 1.99 8.89
CA GLU A 68 15.75 1.92 8.43
C GLU A 68 15.84 1.57 6.94
N ASP A 69 15.06 0.59 6.51
CA ASP A 69 15.07 0.08 5.14
C ASP A 69 14.50 1.08 4.13
N VAL A 70 13.45 1.85 4.50
CA VAL A 70 12.65 2.61 3.51
C VAL A 70 12.95 4.10 3.46
N LEU A 71 13.46 4.72 4.53
CA LEU A 71 13.81 6.14 4.50
C LEU A 71 14.83 6.48 3.39
N PRO A 72 15.88 5.67 3.14
CA PRO A 72 16.80 5.91 2.02
C PRO A 72 16.15 5.83 0.64
N LEU A 73 14.93 5.29 0.54
CA LEU A 73 14.14 5.19 -0.70
C LEU A 73 13.15 6.34 -0.88
N GLY A 74 13.12 7.31 0.04
CA GLY A 74 12.17 8.43 0.01
C GLY A 74 10.77 8.08 0.53
N ILE A 75 10.58 6.90 1.12
CA ILE A 75 9.30 6.49 1.73
C ILE A 75 9.24 7.07 3.14
N CYS A 76 8.30 7.98 3.38
CA CYS A 76 8.13 8.70 4.64
C CYS A 76 6.97 8.19 5.50
N GLY A 77 6.22 7.20 5.02
CA GLY A 77 5.14 6.57 5.79
C GLY A 77 4.69 5.25 5.20
N GLY A 78 4.11 4.38 6.05
CA GLY A 78 3.63 3.08 5.61
C GLY A 78 2.32 2.65 6.28
N ILE A 79 1.50 1.88 5.57
CA ILE A 79 0.30 1.21 6.08
C ILE A 79 0.60 -0.28 6.22
N LYS A 80 0.57 -0.77 7.45
CA LYS A 80 0.72 -2.20 7.73
C LYS A 80 -0.52 -2.95 7.27
N VAL A 81 -0.33 -4.03 6.53
CA VAL A 81 -1.42 -4.96 6.17
C VAL A 81 -1.28 -6.23 7.00
N GLU A 82 -2.42 -6.84 7.37
CA GLU A 82 -2.46 -8.01 8.21
C GLU A 82 -1.49 -9.13 7.72
N ALA A 83 -0.93 -9.88 8.67
CA ALA A 83 0.00 -10.98 8.45
C ALA A 83 -0.38 -12.21 9.30
N SER A 84 -1.63 -12.24 9.81
CA SER A 84 -2.10 -13.25 10.75
C SER A 84 -3.62 -13.37 10.69
N PRO A 85 -4.18 -14.60 10.76
CA PRO A 85 -5.61 -14.81 10.94
C PRO A 85 -6.08 -14.57 12.38
N TRP A 86 -5.15 -14.39 13.34
CA TRP A 86 -5.47 -14.22 14.74
C TRP A 86 -5.94 -12.80 15.05
N ILE A 87 -7.10 -12.69 15.65
CA ILE A 87 -7.72 -11.39 15.93
C ILE A 87 -6.93 -10.58 16.97
N GLU A 88 -6.25 -11.28 17.89
CA GLU A 88 -5.39 -10.70 18.92
C GLU A 88 -4.17 -9.98 18.34
N ASP A 89 -3.72 -10.40 17.16
CA ASP A 89 -2.60 -9.75 16.48
C ASP A 89 -2.91 -8.30 16.08
N ASN A 90 -4.19 -7.92 15.96
CA ASN A 90 -4.55 -6.52 15.78
C ASN A 90 -4.12 -5.67 16.99
N LEU A 91 -4.30 -6.18 18.23
CA LEU A 91 -3.88 -5.46 19.43
C LEU A 91 -2.37 -5.35 19.52
N TRP A 92 -1.66 -6.46 19.27
CA TRP A 92 -0.21 -6.46 19.24
C TRP A 92 0.34 -5.45 18.24
N VAL A 93 -0.20 -5.42 17.01
CA VAL A 93 0.22 -4.47 15.99
C VAL A 93 -0.06 -3.03 16.42
N LEU A 94 -1.27 -2.74 16.92
CA LEU A 94 -1.61 -1.40 17.41
C LEU A 94 -0.67 -0.93 18.52
N GLU A 95 -0.22 -1.85 19.38
CA GLU A 95 0.74 -1.55 20.44
C GLU A 95 2.12 -1.19 19.88
N ILE A 96 2.69 -2.02 18.99
CA ILE A 96 4.05 -1.80 18.48
C ILE A 96 4.13 -0.57 17.56
N ILE A 97 3.03 -0.19 16.88
CA ILE A 97 3.03 0.98 16.00
C ILE A 97 2.63 2.28 16.70
N ARG A 98 2.16 2.21 17.95
CA ARG A 98 1.64 3.38 18.69
C ARG A 98 2.62 4.55 18.71
N ASN A 99 3.88 4.29 18.98
CA ASN A 99 4.95 5.28 19.08
C ASN A 99 5.89 5.27 17.87
N GLN A 100 5.47 4.69 16.75
CA GLN A 100 6.24 4.56 15.51
C GLN A 100 5.58 5.38 14.39
N PRO A 101 5.85 6.69 14.30
CA PRO A 101 5.15 7.59 13.38
C PRO A 101 5.36 7.22 11.90
N ILE A 102 6.42 6.48 11.54
CA ILE A 102 6.61 5.96 10.19
C ILE A 102 5.44 5.06 9.73
N ILE A 103 4.72 4.41 10.67
CA ILE A 103 3.52 3.63 10.36
C ILE A 103 2.29 4.51 10.57
N VAL A 104 1.65 4.94 9.49
CA VAL A 104 0.50 5.84 9.51
C VAL A 104 -0.81 5.14 9.87
N GLY A 105 -0.81 3.81 9.88
CA GLY A 105 -1.95 2.99 10.30
C GLY A 105 -1.84 1.55 9.84
N MET A 106 -2.90 0.79 10.06
CA MET A 106 -2.95 -0.62 9.70
C MET A 106 -4.29 -1.03 9.09
N ILE A 107 -4.21 -2.02 8.19
CA ILE A 107 -5.31 -2.87 7.77
C ILE A 107 -5.21 -4.15 8.59
N GLY A 108 -6.20 -4.39 9.42
CA GLY A 108 -6.24 -5.53 10.34
C GLY A 108 -6.97 -6.74 9.79
N ASN A 109 -7.16 -7.70 10.66
CA ASN A 109 -7.91 -8.92 10.40
C ASN A 109 -9.18 -8.96 11.27
N LEU A 110 -10.35 -8.81 10.65
CA LEU A 110 -11.65 -9.14 11.24
C LEU A 110 -12.43 -9.92 10.20
N ASN A 111 -12.92 -11.09 10.57
CA ASN A 111 -13.72 -11.90 9.66
C ASN A 111 -15.22 -11.57 9.79
N PRO A 112 -15.86 -10.97 8.74
CA PRO A 112 -17.26 -10.56 8.81
C PRO A 112 -18.27 -11.71 8.89
N THR A 113 -17.85 -12.96 8.74
CA THR A 113 -18.72 -14.12 8.89
C THR A 113 -18.80 -14.65 10.32
N LYS A 114 -17.95 -14.12 11.23
CA LYS A 114 -17.87 -14.59 12.62
C LYS A 114 -18.85 -13.86 13.54
N PRO A 115 -19.43 -14.54 14.54
CA PRO A 115 -20.39 -13.93 15.47
C PRO A 115 -19.84 -12.71 16.22
N GLU A 116 -18.54 -12.78 16.59
CA GLU A 116 -17.85 -11.73 17.34
C GLU A 116 -17.46 -10.50 16.50
N PHE A 117 -17.70 -10.52 15.20
CA PHE A 117 -17.29 -9.43 14.28
C PHE A 117 -17.73 -8.04 14.76
N ARG A 118 -19.00 -7.90 15.16
CA ARG A 118 -19.58 -6.61 15.60
C ARG A 118 -18.89 -6.05 16.83
N GLU A 119 -18.61 -6.91 17.81
CA GLU A 119 -17.94 -6.52 19.05
C GLU A 119 -16.54 -5.97 18.75
N TYR A 120 -15.75 -6.71 17.97
CA TYR A 120 -14.39 -6.28 17.61
C TYR A 120 -14.39 -5.07 16.67
N LEU A 121 -15.36 -4.96 15.77
CA LEU A 121 -15.51 -3.79 14.91
C LEU A 121 -15.72 -2.54 15.78
N GLU A 122 -16.65 -2.60 16.74
CA GLU A 122 -16.94 -1.49 17.66
C GLU A 122 -15.71 -1.11 18.51
N ARG A 123 -14.88 -2.05 18.86
CA ARG A 123 -13.65 -1.83 19.60
C ARG A 123 -12.56 -1.17 18.75
N TYR A 124 -12.33 -1.66 17.54
CA TYR A 124 -11.20 -1.23 16.74
C TYR A 124 -11.45 0.04 15.93
N HIS A 125 -12.67 0.30 15.44
CA HIS A 125 -12.93 1.47 14.59
C HIS A 125 -12.69 2.81 15.31
N ARG A 126 -12.67 2.83 16.64
CA ARG A 126 -12.35 4.02 17.45
C ARG A 126 -10.87 4.36 17.45
N ASN A 127 -10.00 3.43 17.10
CA ASN A 127 -8.57 3.67 17.03
C ASN A 127 -8.19 4.24 15.67
N LYS A 128 -7.68 5.47 15.65
CA LYS A 128 -7.31 6.19 14.41
C LYS A 128 -6.22 5.48 13.57
N LEU A 129 -5.48 4.53 14.16
CA LEU A 129 -4.50 3.71 13.46
C LEU A 129 -5.12 2.48 12.78
N PHE A 130 -6.33 2.09 13.14
CA PHE A 130 -7.05 0.99 12.51
C PHE A 130 -7.85 1.53 11.32
N LEU A 131 -7.30 1.40 10.12
CA LEU A 131 -7.82 2.01 8.90
C LEU A 131 -8.81 1.12 8.14
N GLY A 132 -8.85 -0.16 8.46
CA GLY A 132 -9.69 -1.10 7.75
C GLY A 132 -9.36 -2.56 8.04
N ILE A 133 -9.97 -3.43 7.26
CA ILE A 133 -9.74 -4.88 7.32
C ILE A 133 -9.38 -5.43 5.95
N ARG A 134 -8.71 -6.58 5.93
CA ARG A 134 -8.47 -7.37 4.74
C ARG A 134 -9.34 -8.62 4.78
N TYR A 135 -10.10 -8.87 3.73
CA TYR A 135 -10.97 -10.03 3.63
C TYR A 135 -11.12 -10.47 2.16
N GLY A 136 -11.39 -11.74 1.95
CA GLY A 136 -11.71 -12.26 0.61
C GLY A 136 -11.33 -13.72 0.42
N ASN A 137 -10.04 -14.05 0.39
CA ASN A 137 -9.51 -15.40 0.18
C ASN A 137 -8.06 -15.53 0.71
N VAL A 138 -7.74 -14.82 1.79
CA VAL A 138 -6.36 -14.75 2.31
C VAL A 138 -6.04 -15.94 3.21
N TRP A 139 -6.95 -16.26 4.12
CA TRP A 139 -6.79 -17.32 5.10
C TRP A 139 -7.74 -18.48 4.82
N GLU A 140 -7.39 -19.65 5.33
CA GLU A 140 -8.23 -20.82 5.24
C GLU A 140 -9.63 -20.55 5.84
N GLY A 141 -10.68 -20.89 5.09
CA GLY A 141 -12.06 -20.62 5.48
C GLY A 141 -12.57 -19.23 5.13
N ASP A 142 -11.71 -18.29 4.69
CA ASP A 142 -12.15 -17.00 4.20
C ASP A 142 -12.56 -17.08 2.73
N SER A 143 -13.82 -16.76 2.44
CA SER A 143 -14.30 -16.72 1.06
C SER A 143 -15.36 -15.63 0.90
N LEU A 144 -14.99 -14.55 0.22
CA LEU A 144 -15.95 -13.51 -0.14
C LEU A 144 -17.06 -14.08 -1.04
N VAL A 145 -16.68 -14.94 -1.99
CA VAL A 145 -17.64 -15.57 -2.92
C VAL A 145 -18.72 -16.33 -2.16
N ALA A 146 -18.32 -17.19 -1.22
CA ALA A 146 -19.26 -17.97 -0.42
C ALA A 146 -20.07 -17.12 0.59
N ALA A 147 -19.49 -16.06 1.11
CA ALA A 147 -20.12 -15.21 2.12
C ALA A 147 -21.24 -14.31 1.57
N LEU A 148 -21.23 -14.00 0.26
CA LEU A 148 -22.17 -13.03 -0.36
C LEU A 148 -23.64 -13.41 -0.24
N ASP A 149 -23.96 -14.67 -0.08
CA ASP A 149 -25.35 -15.15 0.02
C ASP A 149 -25.83 -15.22 1.48
N SER A 150 -24.96 -14.91 2.45
CA SER A 150 -25.30 -14.81 3.87
C SER A 150 -25.90 -13.44 4.19
N PRO A 151 -27.15 -13.35 4.68
CA PRO A 151 -27.73 -12.10 5.16
C PRO A 151 -26.93 -11.46 6.31
N ASP A 152 -26.39 -12.27 7.21
CA ASP A 152 -25.59 -11.81 8.35
C ASP A 152 -24.27 -11.17 7.89
N PHE A 153 -23.61 -11.78 6.91
CA PHE A 153 -22.43 -11.21 6.30
C PHE A 153 -22.74 -9.83 5.68
N ILE A 154 -23.81 -9.72 4.91
CA ILE A 154 -24.20 -8.44 4.29
C ILE A 154 -24.58 -7.42 5.36
N ALA A 155 -25.30 -7.80 6.42
CA ALA A 155 -25.58 -6.94 7.56
C ALA A 155 -24.31 -6.46 8.26
N ASN A 156 -23.32 -7.34 8.43
CA ASN A 156 -22.02 -7.01 8.99
C ASN A 156 -21.23 -6.05 8.08
N MET A 157 -21.24 -6.26 6.78
CA MET A 157 -20.58 -5.35 5.83
C MET A 157 -21.24 -3.97 5.76
N LYS A 158 -22.57 -3.88 5.90
CA LYS A 158 -23.28 -2.59 6.04
C LYS A 158 -22.83 -1.82 7.28
N ALA A 159 -22.73 -2.51 8.43
CA ALA A 159 -22.22 -1.85 9.64
C ALA A 159 -20.74 -1.46 9.52
N PHE A 160 -19.95 -2.30 8.87
CA PHE A 160 -18.54 -1.97 8.58
C PHE A 160 -18.45 -0.69 7.71
N ALA A 161 -19.27 -0.57 6.66
CA ALA A 161 -19.32 0.62 5.81
C ALA A 161 -19.66 1.89 6.59
N GLN A 162 -20.57 1.82 7.57
CA GLN A 162 -20.95 2.94 8.43
C GLN A 162 -19.79 3.49 9.28
N THR A 163 -18.79 2.68 9.60
CA THR A 163 -17.57 3.14 10.31
C THR A 163 -16.66 3.99 9.43
N GLY A 164 -16.83 3.94 8.12
CA GLY A 164 -15.96 4.60 7.15
C GLY A 164 -14.57 3.95 6.99
N LEU A 165 -14.35 2.78 7.59
CA LEU A 165 -13.16 1.96 7.40
C LEU A 165 -13.08 1.40 5.98
N THR A 166 -11.89 0.95 5.58
CA THR A 166 -11.61 0.44 4.22
C THR A 166 -11.55 -1.08 4.22
N LEU A 167 -12.28 -1.70 3.29
CA LEU A 167 -12.11 -3.12 2.97
C LEU A 167 -10.99 -3.26 1.93
N GLU A 168 -9.93 -3.99 2.27
CA GLU A 168 -8.95 -4.43 1.29
C GLU A 168 -9.29 -5.85 0.82
N VAL A 169 -9.60 -5.99 -0.47
CA VAL A 169 -9.83 -7.30 -1.11
C VAL A 169 -8.50 -7.76 -1.71
N ALA A 170 -7.95 -8.85 -1.15
CA ALA A 170 -6.64 -9.35 -1.56
C ALA A 170 -6.73 -10.38 -2.68
N ASN A 171 -5.62 -10.50 -3.45
CA ASN A 171 -5.45 -11.50 -4.48
C ASN A 171 -6.59 -11.51 -5.51
N PRO A 172 -6.63 -10.52 -6.39
CA PRO A 172 -7.76 -10.24 -7.29
C PRO A 172 -7.90 -11.29 -8.39
N ARG A 173 -8.28 -12.50 -8.01
CA ARG A 173 -8.69 -13.54 -8.95
C ARG A 173 -9.99 -13.12 -9.63
N PHE A 174 -10.27 -13.71 -10.78
CA PHE A 174 -11.44 -13.41 -11.59
C PHE A 174 -12.76 -13.46 -10.79
N GLU A 175 -12.99 -14.54 -10.05
CA GLU A 175 -14.21 -14.73 -9.26
C GLU A 175 -14.33 -13.70 -8.14
N LEU A 176 -13.21 -13.25 -7.62
CA LEU A 176 -13.18 -12.26 -6.54
C LEU A 176 -13.54 -10.85 -7.05
N MET A 177 -13.22 -10.53 -8.29
CA MET A 177 -13.63 -9.26 -8.92
C MET A 177 -15.15 -9.21 -9.09
N GLU A 178 -15.76 -10.27 -9.61
CA GLU A 178 -17.20 -10.38 -9.73
C GLU A 178 -17.89 -10.33 -8.36
N ALA A 179 -17.37 -11.07 -7.38
CA ALA A 179 -17.87 -11.05 -6.01
C ALA A 179 -17.78 -9.64 -5.39
N THR A 180 -16.71 -8.90 -5.69
CA THR A 180 -16.55 -7.52 -5.21
C THR A 180 -17.55 -6.56 -5.86
N VAL A 181 -17.87 -6.72 -7.15
CA VAL A 181 -18.95 -5.98 -7.81
C VAL A 181 -20.27 -6.26 -7.10
N ARG A 182 -20.63 -7.53 -6.89
CA ARG A 182 -21.87 -7.92 -6.19
C ARG A 182 -21.92 -7.41 -4.76
N LEU A 183 -20.79 -7.38 -4.04
CA LEU A 183 -20.73 -6.83 -2.69
C LEU A 183 -21.00 -5.33 -2.69
N THR A 184 -20.38 -4.59 -3.61
CA THR A 184 -20.57 -3.14 -3.72
C THR A 184 -21.97 -2.75 -4.22
N ASP A 185 -22.67 -3.63 -4.95
CA ASP A 185 -24.11 -3.44 -5.25
C ASP A 185 -24.98 -3.58 -4.01
N LYS A 186 -24.66 -4.52 -3.11
CA LYS A 186 -25.39 -4.74 -1.86
C LYS A 186 -25.04 -3.73 -0.76
N VAL A 187 -23.84 -3.13 -0.81
CA VAL A 187 -23.31 -2.17 0.16
C VAL A 187 -22.59 -1.02 -0.57
N PRO A 188 -23.35 -0.09 -1.19
CA PRO A 188 -22.78 0.96 -2.06
C PRO A 188 -21.85 1.95 -1.32
N GLU A 189 -22.03 2.11 0.00
CA GLU A 189 -21.23 3.01 0.83
C GLU A 189 -19.85 2.42 1.20
N LEU A 190 -19.64 1.14 0.85
CA LEU A 190 -18.42 0.43 1.21
C LEU A 190 -17.20 1.02 0.48
N ARG A 191 -16.20 1.42 1.24
CA ARG A 191 -14.89 1.81 0.69
C ARG A 191 -14.06 0.57 0.43
N VAL A 192 -13.60 0.40 -0.82
CA VAL A 192 -12.86 -0.80 -1.23
C VAL A 192 -11.55 -0.43 -1.89
N VAL A 193 -10.51 -1.21 -1.57
CA VAL A 193 -9.22 -1.22 -2.25
C VAL A 193 -8.94 -2.65 -2.74
N LEU A 194 -8.60 -2.81 -4.01
CA LEU A 194 -8.13 -4.08 -4.56
C LEU A 194 -6.64 -4.23 -4.27
N GLY A 195 -6.27 -5.17 -3.42
CA GLY A 195 -4.88 -5.46 -3.07
C GLY A 195 -4.17 -6.25 -4.16
N HIS A 196 -2.94 -5.85 -4.53
CA HIS A 196 -2.08 -6.59 -5.48
C HIS A 196 -2.70 -6.84 -6.86
N LEU A 197 -3.40 -5.87 -7.45
CA LEU A 197 -4.14 -6.06 -8.69
C LEU A 197 -3.31 -6.68 -9.83
N GLN A 198 -2.01 -6.38 -9.90
CA GLN A 198 -1.10 -6.89 -10.93
C GLN A 198 -0.25 -8.10 -10.47
N ALA A 199 -0.47 -8.62 -9.27
CA ALA A 199 0.30 -9.78 -8.79
C ALA A 199 -0.04 -11.08 -9.52
N LEU A 200 -1.19 -11.13 -10.19
CA LEU A 200 -1.60 -12.25 -11.04
C LEU A 200 -1.40 -11.89 -12.52
N PRO A 201 -1.00 -12.86 -13.35
CA PRO A 201 -0.97 -12.65 -14.79
C PRO A 201 -2.39 -12.35 -15.29
N LEU A 202 -2.47 -11.47 -16.29
CA LEU A 202 -3.74 -11.20 -16.96
C LEU A 202 -4.28 -12.48 -17.62
N PRO A 203 -5.61 -12.66 -17.66
CA PRO A 203 -6.22 -13.79 -18.36
C PRO A 203 -5.77 -13.84 -19.82
N THR A 204 -5.40 -15.01 -20.29
CA THR A 204 -5.02 -15.24 -21.70
C THR A 204 -6.20 -15.60 -22.59
N ASP A 205 -7.28 -16.13 -22.02
CA ASP A 205 -8.52 -16.37 -22.75
C ASP A 205 -9.24 -15.05 -23.02
N PRO A 206 -9.59 -14.72 -24.29
CA PRO A 206 -10.21 -13.45 -24.63
C PRO A 206 -11.58 -13.22 -23.96
N GLY A 207 -12.37 -14.27 -23.74
CA GLY A 207 -13.68 -14.18 -23.08
C GLY A 207 -13.53 -13.85 -21.60
N VAL A 208 -12.63 -14.54 -20.92
CA VAL A 208 -12.29 -14.28 -19.50
C VAL A 208 -11.70 -12.88 -19.36
N MET A 209 -10.78 -12.47 -20.23
CA MET A 209 -10.19 -11.14 -20.23
C MET A 209 -11.23 -10.04 -20.40
N LYS A 210 -12.19 -10.21 -21.32
CA LYS A 210 -13.28 -9.28 -21.53
C LYS A 210 -14.13 -9.09 -20.29
N THR A 211 -14.52 -10.19 -19.63
CA THR A 211 -15.33 -10.14 -18.39
C THR A 211 -14.53 -9.58 -17.22
N TYR A 212 -13.26 -9.95 -17.10
CA TYR A 212 -12.36 -9.40 -16.07
C TYR A 212 -12.22 -7.87 -16.20
N SER A 213 -11.97 -7.39 -17.41
CA SER A 213 -11.86 -5.95 -17.70
C SER A 213 -13.18 -5.22 -17.41
N ALA A 214 -14.32 -5.80 -17.79
CA ALA A 214 -15.64 -5.23 -17.51
C ALA A 214 -15.88 -5.09 -15.99
N ASN A 215 -15.55 -6.11 -15.20
CA ASN A 215 -15.66 -6.05 -13.75
C ASN A 215 -14.76 -4.96 -13.14
N LEU A 216 -13.54 -4.79 -13.64
CA LEU A 216 -12.65 -3.71 -13.17
C LEU A 216 -13.21 -2.32 -13.51
N VAL A 217 -13.78 -2.14 -14.70
CA VAL A 217 -14.47 -0.89 -15.11
C VAL A 217 -15.66 -0.61 -14.18
N GLU A 218 -16.45 -1.62 -13.87
CA GLU A 218 -17.57 -1.48 -12.92
C GLU A 218 -17.09 -1.11 -11.53
N LEU A 219 -16.03 -1.72 -11.02
CA LEU A 219 -15.42 -1.39 -9.72
C LEU A 219 -14.88 0.05 -9.72
N ARG A 220 -14.27 0.50 -10.83
CA ARG A 220 -13.82 1.89 -10.96
C ARG A 220 -14.98 2.89 -10.90
N LYS A 221 -16.13 2.61 -11.54
CA LYS A 221 -17.33 3.44 -11.46
C LYS A 221 -17.86 3.57 -10.02
N ARG A 222 -17.64 2.54 -9.20
CA ARG A 222 -17.98 2.49 -7.76
C ARG A 222 -16.90 3.10 -6.87
N LYS A 223 -15.92 3.81 -7.45
CA LYS A 223 -14.81 4.49 -6.76
C LYS A 223 -13.90 3.53 -5.96
N VAL A 224 -13.80 2.29 -6.41
CA VAL A 224 -12.83 1.32 -5.87
C VAL A 224 -11.43 1.68 -6.32
N TYR A 225 -10.46 1.61 -5.41
CA TYR A 225 -9.05 1.87 -5.70
C TYR A 225 -8.31 0.60 -6.10
N ALA A 226 -7.35 0.72 -7.00
CA ALA A 226 -6.41 -0.34 -7.37
C ALA A 226 -5.06 -0.12 -6.68
N LYS A 227 -4.64 -1.07 -5.84
CA LYS A 227 -3.31 -1.07 -5.22
C LYS A 227 -2.33 -1.75 -6.16
N VAL A 228 -1.31 -1.01 -6.58
CA VAL A 228 -0.24 -1.50 -7.48
C VAL A 228 1.01 -1.78 -6.65
N SER A 229 1.36 -3.06 -6.53
CA SER A 229 2.46 -3.54 -5.70
C SER A 229 3.06 -4.82 -6.25
N GLY A 230 4.36 -5.05 -5.99
CA GLY A 230 4.99 -6.34 -6.25
C GLY A 230 4.93 -6.73 -7.73
N LEU A 231 5.38 -5.87 -8.62
CA LEU A 231 5.38 -6.12 -10.06
C LEU A 231 6.03 -7.47 -10.40
N PRO A 232 5.27 -8.46 -10.92
CA PRO A 232 5.84 -9.71 -11.38
C PRO A 232 6.67 -9.45 -12.63
N ARG A 233 7.80 -10.15 -12.75
CA ARG A 233 8.61 -10.01 -13.96
C ARG A 233 7.81 -10.46 -15.19
N PRO A 234 7.64 -9.61 -16.20
CA PRO A 234 6.94 -9.99 -17.42
C PRO A 234 7.68 -11.11 -18.16
N ALA A 235 6.93 -11.98 -18.84
CA ALA A 235 7.53 -13.01 -19.68
C ALA A 235 8.36 -12.34 -20.79
N GLY A 236 9.59 -12.82 -21.00
CA GLY A 236 10.50 -12.26 -21.99
C GLY A 236 11.25 -10.98 -21.58
N ALA A 237 11.02 -10.43 -20.39
CA ALA A 237 11.78 -9.27 -19.90
C ALA A 237 13.25 -9.60 -19.75
N GLN A 238 14.13 -8.74 -20.28
CA GLN A 238 15.59 -8.93 -20.23
C GLN A 238 16.14 -8.76 -18.81
N SER A 239 15.51 -7.86 -18.01
CA SER A 239 15.83 -7.67 -16.61
C SER A 239 14.59 -7.37 -15.79
N GLN A 240 14.67 -7.56 -14.47
CA GLN A 240 13.59 -7.22 -13.53
C GLN A 240 13.37 -5.71 -13.40
N SER A 241 14.33 -4.90 -13.85
CA SER A 241 14.30 -3.44 -13.76
C SER A 241 14.10 -2.74 -15.11
N ASP A 242 13.72 -3.48 -16.16
CA ASP A 242 13.41 -2.88 -17.47
C ASP A 242 12.00 -2.26 -17.48
N PRO A 243 11.85 -0.90 -17.42
CA PRO A 243 10.55 -0.26 -17.34
C PRO A 243 9.66 -0.50 -18.57
N ALA A 244 10.26 -0.68 -19.73
CA ALA A 244 9.50 -0.86 -20.98
C ALA A 244 8.68 -2.16 -20.96
N SER A 245 9.21 -3.21 -20.37
CA SER A 245 8.53 -4.50 -20.24
C SER A 245 7.26 -4.45 -19.38
N TYR A 246 7.14 -3.48 -18.46
CA TYR A 246 5.98 -3.35 -17.59
C TYR A 246 4.90 -2.41 -18.15
N LYS A 247 5.23 -1.64 -19.18
CA LYS A 247 4.33 -0.61 -19.72
C LYS A 247 2.97 -1.16 -20.13
N PRO A 248 2.83 -2.29 -20.86
CA PRO A 248 1.51 -2.79 -21.26
C PRO A 248 0.58 -3.09 -20.07
N MET A 249 1.12 -3.67 -19.01
CA MET A 249 0.35 -3.97 -17.80
C MET A 249 -0.01 -2.70 -17.04
N LEU A 250 0.92 -1.76 -16.92
CA LEU A 250 0.67 -0.48 -16.24
C LEU A 250 -0.33 0.37 -17.01
N ASP A 251 -0.25 0.38 -18.37
CA ASP A 251 -1.24 1.04 -19.22
C ASP A 251 -2.64 0.44 -19.01
N PHE A 252 -2.76 -0.89 -19.01
CA PHE A 252 -4.04 -1.56 -18.75
C PHE A 252 -4.71 -1.10 -17.44
N ILE A 253 -3.94 -1.02 -16.37
CA ILE A 253 -4.45 -0.54 -15.06
C ILE A 253 -4.78 0.95 -15.13
N TRP A 254 -3.88 1.74 -15.76
CA TRP A 254 -4.05 3.18 -15.88
C TRP A 254 -5.27 3.56 -16.71
N ASP A 255 -5.51 2.87 -17.82
CA ASP A 255 -6.65 3.12 -18.73
C ASP A 255 -7.99 2.84 -18.03
N ILE A 256 -8.03 1.87 -17.11
CA ILE A 256 -9.25 1.56 -16.35
C ILE A 256 -9.44 2.50 -15.16
N PHE A 257 -8.41 2.67 -14.32
CA PHE A 257 -8.55 3.36 -13.03
C PHE A 257 -8.22 4.86 -13.11
N GLY A 258 -7.42 5.28 -14.09
CA GLY A 258 -6.94 6.64 -14.19
C GLY A 258 -6.01 7.04 -13.04
N GLU A 259 -5.56 8.29 -13.06
CA GLU A 259 -4.60 8.80 -12.07
C GLU A 259 -5.19 8.92 -10.64
N ASP A 260 -6.52 8.98 -10.50
CA ASP A 260 -7.20 9.27 -9.22
C ASP A 260 -7.49 8.02 -8.37
N PHE A 261 -7.40 6.81 -8.95
CA PHE A 261 -7.84 5.57 -8.27
C PHE A 261 -6.77 4.48 -8.24
N ILE A 262 -5.51 4.84 -8.45
CA ILE A 262 -4.37 3.93 -8.31
C ILE A 262 -3.53 4.37 -7.11
N VAL A 263 -3.18 3.43 -6.23
CA VAL A 263 -2.34 3.68 -5.06
C VAL A 263 -1.06 2.85 -5.09
N PHE A 264 0.04 3.45 -4.68
CA PHE A 264 1.35 2.80 -4.59
C PHE A 264 1.43 1.86 -3.39
N ALA A 265 2.12 0.74 -3.56
CA ALA A 265 2.55 -0.13 -2.48
C ALA A 265 3.92 -0.73 -2.78
N ALA A 266 4.80 -0.73 -1.80
CA ALA A 266 6.14 -1.29 -1.94
C ALA A 266 6.16 -2.81 -1.70
N GLY A 267 5.30 -3.31 -0.83
CA GLY A 267 5.25 -4.72 -0.44
C GLY A 267 6.42 -5.12 0.43
N TRP A 268 6.82 -4.25 1.37
CA TRP A 268 7.92 -4.55 2.27
C TRP A 268 7.61 -5.72 3.19
N SER A 269 8.57 -6.59 3.28
CA SER A 269 8.65 -7.68 4.25
C SER A 269 10.12 -8.04 4.41
N ARG A 270 10.46 -8.89 5.39
CA ARG A 270 11.84 -9.39 5.55
C ARG A 270 11.97 -10.86 5.18
N MET A 271 11.20 -11.31 4.21
CA MET A 271 11.31 -12.69 3.72
C MET A 271 12.69 -12.93 3.10
N PRO A 272 13.36 -14.05 3.45
CA PRO A 272 14.61 -14.45 2.80
C PRO A 272 14.31 -14.90 1.36
N GLN A 273 14.63 -14.05 0.40
CA GLN A 273 14.41 -14.31 -1.03
C GLN A 273 15.42 -13.54 -1.89
N GLN A 274 15.57 -13.94 -3.13
CA GLN A 274 16.40 -13.23 -4.11
C GLN A 274 15.54 -12.82 -5.33
N PRO A 275 15.63 -11.58 -5.80
CA PRO A 275 16.35 -10.47 -5.15
C PRO A 275 15.75 -10.16 -3.76
N THR A 276 16.53 -9.52 -2.91
CA THR A 276 16.07 -9.11 -1.58
C THR A 276 14.85 -8.19 -1.67
N PRO A 277 14.00 -8.11 -0.63
CA PRO A 277 12.87 -7.19 -0.64
C PRO A 277 13.28 -5.75 -0.96
N ILE A 278 14.40 -5.27 -0.44
CA ILE A 278 14.89 -3.90 -0.70
C ILE A 278 15.32 -3.71 -2.15
N GLU A 279 16.05 -4.65 -2.74
CA GLU A 279 16.42 -4.58 -4.15
C GLU A 279 15.20 -4.56 -5.06
N ARG A 280 14.19 -5.37 -4.74
CA ARG A 280 12.92 -5.40 -5.46
C ARG A 280 12.16 -4.07 -5.31
N MET A 281 12.13 -3.48 -4.11
CA MET A 281 11.52 -2.17 -3.88
C MET A 281 12.21 -1.08 -4.70
N LYS A 282 13.54 -1.03 -4.71
CA LYS A 282 14.32 -0.10 -5.55
C LYS A 282 13.97 -0.24 -7.02
N SER A 283 13.95 -1.47 -7.53
CA SER A 283 13.60 -1.77 -8.92
C SER A 283 12.16 -1.32 -9.25
N ASN A 284 11.19 -1.64 -8.39
CA ASN A 284 9.81 -1.22 -8.59
C ASN A 284 9.64 0.30 -8.57
N LEU A 285 10.29 1.01 -7.63
CA LEU A 285 10.28 2.47 -7.59
C LEU A 285 10.84 3.06 -8.89
N GLN A 286 11.96 2.54 -9.40
CA GLN A 286 12.53 2.97 -10.67
C GLN A 286 11.55 2.79 -11.84
N ILE A 287 10.87 1.65 -11.92
CA ILE A 287 9.84 1.36 -12.93
C ILE A 287 8.69 2.37 -12.83
N PHE A 288 8.15 2.61 -11.63
CA PHE A 288 7.06 3.56 -11.43
C PHE A 288 7.46 5.00 -11.74
N HIS A 289 8.65 5.44 -11.29
CA HIS A 289 9.14 6.77 -11.62
C HIS A 289 9.30 6.97 -13.13
N SER A 290 9.84 5.97 -13.84
CA SER A 290 9.98 5.99 -15.30
C SER A 290 8.60 6.01 -15.99
N TYR A 291 7.68 5.16 -15.59
CA TYR A 291 6.33 5.09 -16.15
C TYR A 291 5.54 6.39 -15.97
N LEU A 292 5.67 7.02 -14.80
CA LEU A 292 4.94 8.24 -14.45
C LEU A 292 5.65 9.53 -14.93
N GLN A 293 6.89 9.45 -15.44
CA GLN A 293 7.62 10.62 -15.89
C GLN A 293 6.86 11.45 -16.94
N PRO A 294 6.30 10.86 -18.01
CA PRO A 294 5.55 11.61 -19.02
C PRO A 294 4.17 12.07 -18.54
N LYS A 295 3.68 11.59 -17.41
CA LYS A 295 2.36 11.95 -16.84
C LYS A 295 2.42 13.18 -15.94
N GLY A 296 3.62 13.65 -15.62
CA GLY A 296 3.86 14.87 -14.84
C GLY A 296 3.76 14.72 -13.33
N ARG A 297 4.11 15.79 -12.62
CA ARG A 297 4.15 15.82 -11.14
C ARG A 297 2.80 15.56 -10.48
N PRO A 298 1.66 16.12 -10.94
CA PRO A 298 0.37 15.84 -10.29
C PRO A 298 0.00 14.35 -10.28
N ALA A 299 0.23 13.63 -11.37
CA ALA A 299 -0.03 12.20 -11.46
C ALA A 299 0.88 11.40 -10.52
N LYS A 300 2.17 11.78 -10.41
CA LYS A 300 3.10 11.17 -9.45
C LYS A 300 2.65 11.36 -8.00
N GLU A 301 2.25 12.57 -7.62
CA GLU A 301 1.77 12.88 -6.28
C GLU A 301 0.50 12.10 -5.94
N LYS A 302 -0.45 12.02 -6.85
CA LYS A 302 -1.65 11.20 -6.68
C LYS A 302 -1.28 9.74 -6.43
N PHE A 303 -0.44 9.16 -7.26
CA PHE A 303 -0.01 7.77 -7.17
C PHE A 303 0.77 7.47 -5.89
N PHE A 304 1.77 8.27 -5.56
CA PHE A 304 2.67 7.98 -4.45
C PHE A 304 2.09 8.30 -3.07
N TRP A 305 1.13 9.23 -2.95
CA TRP A 305 0.59 9.56 -1.64
C TRP A 305 -0.87 10.04 -1.58
N GLN A 306 -1.30 10.96 -2.48
CA GLN A 306 -2.62 11.61 -2.32
C GLN A 306 -3.78 10.61 -2.35
N ASN A 307 -3.74 9.66 -3.28
CA ASN A 307 -4.78 8.64 -3.38
C ASN A 307 -4.79 7.73 -2.15
N SER A 308 -3.64 7.48 -1.52
CA SER A 308 -3.59 6.70 -0.27
C SER A 308 -4.32 7.38 0.89
N VAL A 309 -4.24 8.73 0.98
CA VAL A 309 -5.03 9.49 1.97
C VAL A 309 -6.52 9.32 1.71
N ARG A 310 -6.95 9.44 0.44
CA ARG A 310 -8.36 9.31 0.06
C ARG A 310 -8.89 7.89 0.25
N ALA A 311 -8.08 6.88 -0.10
CA ALA A 311 -8.44 5.46 0.00
C ALA A 311 -8.56 4.97 1.44
N PHE A 312 -7.62 5.34 2.30
CA PHE A 312 -7.47 4.79 3.65
C PHE A 312 -7.78 5.78 4.77
N LYS A 313 -7.90 7.08 4.48
CA LYS A 313 -8.14 8.15 5.47
C LYS A 313 -7.14 8.17 6.63
N TRP A 314 -5.90 7.79 6.35
CA TRP A 314 -4.85 7.91 7.35
C TRP A 314 -4.56 9.38 7.67
N VAL A 315 -4.09 9.64 8.88
CA VAL A 315 -3.73 10.97 9.36
C VAL A 315 -2.23 11.09 9.54
N ARG A 316 -1.69 12.28 9.24
CA ARG A 316 -0.28 12.62 9.41
C ARG A 316 0.15 12.42 10.86
N ARG A 317 1.30 11.76 11.06
CA ARG A 317 1.90 11.46 12.36
C ARG A 317 3.29 12.06 12.54
N ASP A 318 3.91 12.49 11.44
CA ASP A 318 5.26 13.05 11.40
C ASP A 318 5.30 14.23 10.42
N PRO A 319 6.05 15.33 10.71
CA PRO A 319 6.18 16.49 9.81
C PRO A 319 6.69 16.17 8.41
N THR A 320 7.44 15.09 8.21
CA THR A 320 7.94 14.66 6.90
C THR A 320 6.87 14.03 6.02
N GLN A 321 5.73 13.62 6.60
CA GLN A 321 4.61 13.05 5.87
C GLN A 321 3.77 14.15 5.21
N PRO A 322 3.25 13.90 3.99
CA PRO A 322 2.41 14.86 3.29
C PRO A 322 1.01 14.97 3.90
N GLN A 323 0.33 16.06 3.58
CA GLN A 323 -1.07 16.29 3.94
C GLN A 323 -1.80 16.91 2.76
N LEU A 324 -3.03 16.46 2.50
CA LEU A 324 -3.88 17.12 1.52
C LEU A 324 -4.15 18.57 1.96
N ALA A 325 -4.15 19.48 1.00
CA ALA A 325 -4.63 20.83 1.24
C ALA A 325 -6.08 20.77 1.74
N SER A 326 -6.38 21.54 2.77
CA SER A 326 -7.72 21.66 3.37
C SER A 326 -8.67 22.39 2.44
#